data_242217806b2e2157a307640acb6fd38e
#
_entry.id   242217806b2e2157a307640acb6fd38e
#
_cell.length_a   1.000
_cell.length_b   1.000
_cell.length_c   1.000
_cell.angle_alpha   90.00
_cell.angle_beta   90.00
_cell.angle_gamma   90.00
#
_symmetry.space_group_name_H-M   'P 1'
#
loop_
_entity.id
_entity.type
_entity.pdbx_description
1 polymer ?
#
loop_
_entity_poly.entity_id
_entity_poly.type
_entity_poly.pdbx_seq_one_letter_code
_entity_poly.pdbx_strand_id
1 'polypeptide(L)'
;GMRDFRGEVIRAYEDAGWIFHSEVCIWKDPVVAQQRTKSIRLLHKQITKDSCISGQGLADYIVSFRKPGENPEPVSECFDRYSGTDEPDRSKYTTPTDGRNWYSIEVWQRYASPVWMDINQTRTLQYRGGRDKDDITHISPLQLDVIERCIDLWSNPGDTVFTPFLGIGSEVYGAVTLWRKGIG
;
A
#
# COMPACT_ATOMS: atom_id res chain seq x y z
N GLY A 1 -9.39 14.71 20.70
CA GLY A 1 -10.11 14.43 19.45
C GLY A 1 -9.17 13.85 18.41
N MET A 2 -9.70 13.34 17.31
CA MET A 2 -8.88 12.91 16.18
C MET A 2 -8.43 14.12 15.38
N ARG A 3 -7.22 14.06 14.85
CA ARG A 3 -6.64 15.09 13.98
C ARG A 3 -6.68 14.59 12.54
N ASP A 4 -7.00 15.47 11.61
CA ASP A 4 -6.97 15.18 10.16
C ASP A 4 -5.53 15.27 9.63
N PHE A 5 -4.70 14.32 10.04
CA PHE A 5 -3.29 14.27 9.63
C PHE A 5 -3.12 14.10 8.12
N ARG A 6 -3.97 13.30 7.48
CA ARG A 6 -3.94 13.09 6.03
C ARG A 6 -4.16 14.39 5.26
N GLY A 7 -5.20 15.15 5.60
CA GLY A 7 -5.47 16.43 4.94
C GLY A 7 -4.36 17.46 5.18
N GLU A 8 -3.72 17.44 6.36
CA GLU A 8 -2.55 18.29 6.62
C GLU A 8 -1.36 17.91 5.74
N VAL A 9 -1.07 16.61 5.54
CA VAL A 9 -0.01 16.15 4.65
C VAL A 9 -0.30 16.57 3.21
N ILE A 10 -1.54 16.40 2.73
CA ILE A 10 -1.92 16.82 1.37
C ILE A 10 -1.63 18.30 1.17
N ARG A 11 -2.11 19.16 2.05
CA ARG A 11 -1.89 20.62 1.97
C ARG A 11 -0.40 20.97 2.02
N ALA A 12 0.37 20.32 2.88
CA ALA A 12 1.80 20.60 2.99
C ALA A 12 2.57 20.27 1.71
N TYR A 13 2.21 19.19 1.01
CA TYR A 13 2.82 18.85 -0.27
C TYR A 13 2.38 19.80 -1.40
N GLU A 14 1.10 20.20 -1.45
CA GLU A 14 0.60 21.18 -2.40
C GLU A 14 1.26 22.55 -2.21
N ASP A 15 1.40 23.00 -0.97
CA ASP A 15 2.11 24.25 -0.62
C ASP A 15 3.61 24.19 -1.01
N ALA A 16 4.20 23.00 -1.01
CA ALA A 16 5.56 22.76 -1.49
C ALA A 16 5.67 22.63 -3.02
N GLY A 17 4.58 22.80 -3.75
CA GLY A 17 4.54 22.81 -5.22
C GLY A 17 4.32 21.43 -5.86
N TRP A 18 3.97 20.41 -5.10
CA TRP A 18 3.55 19.12 -5.64
C TRP A 18 2.09 19.16 -6.10
N ILE A 19 1.78 18.32 -7.06
CA ILE A 19 0.40 18.19 -7.57
C ILE A 19 -0.20 16.93 -6.97
N PHE A 20 -1.28 17.07 -6.21
CA PHE A 20 -2.07 15.93 -5.73
C PHE A 20 -2.58 15.14 -6.94
N HIS A 21 -2.31 13.85 -6.96
CA HIS A 21 -2.68 12.99 -8.09
C HIS A 21 -3.86 12.09 -7.75
N SER A 22 -3.73 11.27 -6.70
CA SER A 22 -4.76 10.31 -6.34
C SER A 22 -4.61 9.84 -4.89
N GLU A 23 -5.64 9.17 -4.43
CA GLU A 23 -5.69 8.57 -3.10
C GLU A 23 -6.33 7.19 -3.18
N VAL A 24 -5.79 6.26 -2.42
CA VAL A 24 -6.36 4.92 -2.23
C VAL A 24 -6.55 4.66 -0.74
N CYS A 25 -7.71 4.15 -0.37
CA CYS A 25 -8.01 3.67 0.96
C CYS A 25 -7.64 2.17 1.06
N ILE A 26 -6.87 1.79 2.08
CA ILE A 26 -6.58 0.39 2.37
C ILE A 26 -7.55 -0.09 3.44
N TRP A 27 -8.35 -1.08 3.09
CA TRP A 27 -9.25 -1.72 4.03
C TRP A 27 -8.47 -2.47 5.10
N LYS A 28 -8.91 -2.37 6.35
CA LYS A 28 -8.34 -3.09 7.48
C LYS A 28 -9.41 -3.87 8.21
N ASP A 29 -9.12 -5.13 8.50
CA ASP A 29 -9.97 -5.95 9.37
C ASP A 29 -10.00 -5.33 10.79
N PRO A 30 -11.16 -4.90 11.28
CA PRO A 30 -11.28 -4.28 12.60
C PRO A 30 -10.93 -5.22 13.75
N VAL A 31 -11.10 -6.53 13.58
CA VAL A 31 -10.74 -7.53 14.59
C VAL A 31 -9.21 -7.64 14.70
N VAL A 32 -8.53 -7.73 13.56
CA VAL A 32 -7.05 -7.75 13.52
C VAL A 32 -6.49 -6.43 14.06
N ALA A 33 -7.06 -5.31 13.66
CA ALA A 33 -6.67 -3.99 14.16
C ALA A 33 -6.85 -3.89 15.68
N GLN A 34 -7.96 -4.38 16.21
CA GLN A 34 -8.22 -4.41 17.66
C GLN A 34 -7.20 -5.27 18.40
N GLN A 35 -6.90 -6.47 17.88
CA GLN A 35 -5.92 -7.37 18.49
C GLN A 35 -4.50 -6.76 18.54
N ARG A 36 -4.11 -6.02 17.50
CA ARG A 36 -2.81 -5.35 17.43
C ARG A 36 -2.72 -4.12 18.32
N THR A 37 -3.73 -3.26 18.29
CA THR A 37 -3.72 -1.97 18.97
C THR A 37 -4.26 -2.04 20.40
N LYS A 38 -4.95 -3.11 20.75
CA LYS A 38 -5.72 -3.25 22.01
C LYS A 38 -6.75 -2.15 22.22
N SER A 39 -7.19 -1.53 21.14
CA SER A 39 -8.13 -0.42 21.18
C SER A 39 -9.50 -0.84 21.69
N ILE A 40 -9.90 -0.35 22.85
CA ILE A 40 -11.21 -0.59 23.45
C ILE A 40 -12.32 -0.10 22.51
N ARG A 41 -12.09 0.95 21.77
CA ARG A 41 -13.01 1.57 20.83
C ARG A 41 -13.54 0.61 19.77
N LEU A 42 -12.74 -0.37 19.34
CA LEU A 42 -13.11 -1.36 18.33
C LEU A 42 -13.82 -2.59 18.89
N LEU A 43 -14.00 -2.69 20.20
CA LEU A 43 -14.69 -3.83 20.80
C LEU A 43 -16.22 -3.70 20.62
N HIS A 44 -16.85 -4.73 20.04
CA HIS A 44 -18.30 -4.78 19.88
C HIS A 44 -19.04 -4.53 21.20
N LYS A 45 -18.58 -5.12 22.31
CA LYS A 45 -19.17 -4.92 23.64
C LYS A 45 -19.14 -3.47 24.12
N GLN A 46 -18.30 -2.63 23.54
CA GLN A 46 -18.19 -1.22 23.96
C GLN A 46 -19.43 -0.41 23.56
N ILE A 47 -20.05 -0.74 22.42
CA ILE A 47 -21.26 -0.03 21.97
C ILE A 47 -22.42 -0.19 22.94
N THR A 48 -22.49 -1.35 23.62
CA THR A 48 -23.53 -1.64 24.60
C THR A 48 -23.26 -1.02 25.98
N LYS A 49 -22.02 -0.62 26.25
CA LYS A 49 -21.65 0.01 27.52
C LYS A 49 -21.65 1.54 27.42
N ASP A 50 -21.03 2.06 26.39
CA ASP A 50 -20.90 3.48 26.15
C ASP A 50 -20.61 3.72 24.66
N SER A 51 -21.66 4.10 23.94
CA SER A 51 -21.56 4.35 22.50
C SER A 51 -20.67 5.56 22.16
N CYS A 52 -20.43 6.46 23.11
CA CYS A 52 -19.53 7.63 22.90
C CYS A 52 -18.07 7.21 22.76
N ILE A 53 -17.69 6.08 23.38
CA ILE A 53 -16.33 5.53 23.28
C ILE A 53 -16.17 4.58 22.09
N SER A 54 -17.29 3.99 21.64
CA SER A 54 -17.31 3.12 20.46
C SER A 54 -16.97 3.90 19.19
N GLY A 55 -16.38 3.22 18.22
CA GLY A 55 -16.11 3.83 16.92
C GLY A 55 -15.52 2.84 15.93
N GLN A 56 -15.53 3.25 14.67
CA GLN A 56 -14.97 2.49 13.57
C GLN A 56 -13.44 2.46 13.63
N GLY A 57 -12.86 1.48 12.95
CA GLY A 57 -11.42 1.43 12.69
C GLY A 57 -10.97 2.58 11.79
N LEU A 58 -9.69 2.85 11.82
CA LEU A 58 -9.06 3.79 10.90
C LEU A 58 -8.47 3.02 9.73
N ALA A 59 -8.79 3.44 8.52
CA ALA A 59 -8.14 2.95 7.33
C ALA A 59 -6.71 3.53 7.22
N ASP A 60 -5.85 2.85 6.46
CA ASP A 60 -4.64 3.46 5.96
C ASP A 60 -4.92 4.08 4.58
N TYR A 61 -4.12 5.07 4.21
CA TYR A 61 -4.28 5.76 2.95
C TYR A 61 -2.93 5.82 2.23
N ILE A 62 -2.96 5.55 0.93
CA ILE A 62 -1.89 5.90 0.01
C ILE A 62 -2.30 7.21 -0.64
N VAL A 63 -1.47 8.22 -0.47
CA VAL A 63 -1.66 9.53 -1.11
C VAL A 63 -0.52 9.72 -2.09
N SER A 64 -0.84 9.87 -3.37
CA SER A 64 0.15 10.05 -4.41
C SER A 64 0.19 11.48 -4.92
N PHE A 65 1.40 11.94 -5.18
CA PHE A 65 1.68 13.26 -5.73
C PHE A 65 2.60 13.11 -6.93
N ARG A 66 2.51 14.05 -7.84
CA ARG A 66 3.46 14.16 -8.95
C ARG A 66 4.15 15.52 -8.92
N LYS A 67 5.38 15.54 -9.40
CA LYS A 67 6.09 16.80 -9.69
C LYS A 67 5.41 17.50 -10.88
N PRO A 68 5.41 18.84 -10.91
CA PRO A 68 5.13 19.58 -12.14
C PRO A 68 6.10 19.18 -13.25
N GLY A 69 5.63 19.16 -14.49
CA GLY A 69 6.45 18.85 -15.66
C GLY A 69 5.85 17.75 -16.53
N GLU A 70 6.59 17.37 -17.56
CA GLU A 70 6.25 16.28 -18.47
C GLU A 70 6.75 14.96 -17.92
N ASN A 71 6.08 13.87 -18.29
CA ASN A 71 6.52 12.50 -18.03
C ASN A 71 6.89 11.84 -19.37
N PRO A 72 8.15 11.94 -19.82
CA PRO A 72 8.56 11.42 -21.14
C PRO A 72 8.55 9.89 -21.21
N GLU A 73 8.66 9.21 -20.07
CA GLU A 73 8.70 7.76 -19.99
C GLU A 73 7.52 7.24 -19.12
N PRO A 74 6.37 6.93 -19.75
CA PRO A 74 5.24 6.38 -19.02
C PRO A 74 5.56 5.00 -18.46
N VAL A 75 4.85 4.61 -17.39
CA VAL A 75 4.92 3.25 -16.86
C VAL A 75 4.29 2.29 -17.87
N SER A 76 5.01 1.28 -18.32
CA SER A 76 4.61 0.44 -19.46
C SER A 76 4.44 -1.04 -19.15
N GLU A 77 5.13 -1.62 -18.20
CA GLU A 77 5.20 -3.09 -18.04
C GLU A 77 4.53 -3.62 -16.77
N CYS A 78 3.73 -2.80 -16.10
CA CYS A 78 3.24 -3.14 -14.76
C CYS A 78 2.21 -4.25 -14.70
N PHE A 79 1.55 -4.62 -15.81
CA PHE A 79 0.41 -5.55 -15.78
C PHE A 79 0.69 -6.92 -16.40
N ASP A 80 1.93 -7.23 -16.74
CA ASP A 80 2.31 -8.55 -17.22
C ASP A 80 2.39 -9.59 -16.12
N ARG A 81 2.54 -9.15 -14.90
CA ARG A 81 2.54 -10.00 -13.72
C ARG A 81 1.82 -9.33 -12.55
N TYR A 82 1.32 -10.18 -11.69
CA TYR A 82 0.64 -9.80 -10.48
C TYR A 82 1.60 -9.79 -9.29
N SER A 83 1.55 -8.74 -8.47
CA SER A 83 2.44 -8.54 -7.31
C SER A 83 1.79 -8.89 -5.97
N GLY A 84 0.52 -9.28 -5.91
CA GLY A 84 -0.16 -9.61 -4.67
C GLY A 84 0.13 -11.01 -4.15
N THR A 85 -0.51 -11.38 -3.04
CA THR A 85 -0.40 -12.71 -2.43
C THR A 85 -1.22 -13.78 -3.13
N ASP A 86 -2.30 -13.38 -3.83
CA ASP A 86 -3.20 -14.28 -4.53
C ASP A 86 -2.95 -14.18 -6.03
N GLU A 87 -2.34 -15.20 -6.60
CA GLU A 87 -2.24 -15.31 -8.05
C GLU A 87 -3.65 -15.41 -8.65
N PRO A 88 -4.02 -14.56 -9.62
CA PRO A 88 -5.27 -14.71 -10.34
C PRO A 88 -5.33 -16.08 -11.02
N ASP A 89 -6.45 -16.75 -10.91
CA ASP A 89 -6.67 -18.02 -11.56
C ASP A 89 -6.80 -17.81 -13.07
N ARG A 90 -5.68 -17.92 -13.78
CA ARG A 90 -5.63 -17.71 -15.24
C ARG A 90 -6.49 -18.71 -16.02
N SER A 91 -6.87 -19.84 -15.41
CA SER A 91 -7.74 -20.82 -16.06
C SER A 91 -9.16 -20.30 -16.32
N LYS A 92 -9.55 -19.25 -15.59
CA LYS A 92 -10.84 -18.58 -15.76
C LYS A 92 -10.88 -17.64 -16.98
N TYR A 93 -9.72 -17.31 -17.54
CA TYR A 93 -9.64 -16.39 -18.67
C TYR A 93 -9.56 -17.19 -19.97
N THR A 94 -10.65 -17.22 -20.71
CA THR A 94 -10.61 -17.66 -22.11
C THR A 94 -9.89 -16.60 -22.93
N THR A 95 -9.04 -17.01 -23.86
CA THR A 95 -8.42 -16.08 -24.80
C THR A 95 -9.54 -15.36 -25.58
N PRO A 96 -9.68 -14.03 -25.42
CA PRO A 96 -10.77 -13.35 -26.09
C PRO A 96 -10.52 -13.32 -27.60
N THR A 97 -11.57 -13.53 -28.34
CA THR A 97 -11.54 -13.44 -29.82
C THR A 97 -11.33 -12.00 -30.30
N ASP A 98 -11.46 -11.01 -29.40
CA ASP A 98 -11.31 -9.59 -29.69
C ASP A 98 -9.92 -9.04 -29.33
N GLY A 99 -8.97 -9.90 -28.96
CA GLY A 99 -7.59 -9.51 -28.66
C GLY A 99 -7.37 -8.85 -27.29
N ARG A 100 -8.39 -8.78 -26.42
CA ARG A 100 -8.23 -8.20 -25.08
C ARG A 100 -7.40 -9.10 -24.16
N ASN A 101 -6.52 -8.49 -23.36
CA ASN A 101 -5.83 -9.19 -22.30
C ASN A 101 -6.65 -9.13 -21.00
N TRP A 102 -7.45 -10.14 -20.75
CA TRP A 102 -8.30 -10.20 -19.56
C TRP A 102 -7.50 -10.21 -18.24
N TYR A 103 -6.32 -10.79 -18.24
CA TYR A 103 -5.45 -10.78 -17.09
C TYR A 103 -5.03 -9.34 -16.72
N SER A 104 -4.54 -8.58 -17.69
CA SER A 104 -4.19 -7.17 -17.48
C SER A 104 -5.40 -6.33 -17.05
N ILE A 105 -6.58 -6.61 -17.60
CA ILE A 105 -7.82 -5.92 -17.23
C ILE A 105 -8.18 -6.19 -15.77
N GLU A 106 -8.10 -7.44 -15.30
CA GLU A 106 -8.39 -7.79 -13.91
C GLU A 106 -7.38 -7.16 -12.95
N VAL A 107 -6.09 -7.23 -13.26
CA VAL A 107 -5.05 -6.58 -12.44
C VAL A 107 -5.32 -5.08 -12.34
N TRP A 108 -5.64 -4.44 -13.49
CA TRP A 108 -5.99 -3.03 -13.49
C TRP A 108 -7.21 -2.71 -12.62
N GLN A 109 -8.27 -3.49 -12.71
CA GLN A 109 -9.48 -3.30 -11.89
C GLN A 109 -9.17 -3.33 -10.39
N ARG A 110 -8.23 -4.16 -9.96
CA ARG A 110 -7.80 -4.24 -8.56
C ARG A 110 -6.91 -3.07 -8.17
N TYR A 111 -5.96 -2.69 -9.02
CA TYR A 111 -4.98 -1.63 -8.75
C TYR A 111 -5.60 -0.23 -8.84
N ALA A 112 -6.51 -0.01 -9.79
CA ALA A 112 -7.20 1.25 -9.97
C ALA A 112 -8.41 1.45 -9.02
N SER A 113 -8.72 0.44 -8.20
CA SER A 113 -9.79 0.57 -7.21
C SER A 113 -9.45 1.65 -6.18
N PRO A 114 -10.40 2.52 -5.82
CA PRO A 114 -10.19 3.53 -4.78
C PRO A 114 -10.08 2.92 -3.38
N VAL A 115 -10.42 1.64 -3.23
CA VAL A 115 -10.30 0.88 -2.00
C VAL A 115 -9.62 -0.44 -2.29
N TRP A 116 -8.45 -0.67 -1.69
CA TRP A 116 -7.78 -1.96 -1.77
C TRP A 116 -8.23 -2.85 -0.60
N MET A 117 -9.03 -3.86 -0.93
CA MET A 117 -9.61 -4.79 0.04
C MET A 117 -8.81 -6.08 0.19
N ASP A 118 -7.89 -6.34 -0.72
CA ASP A 118 -7.14 -7.58 -0.88
C ASP A 118 -5.70 -7.53 -0.33
N ILE A 119 -5.38 -6.48 0.44
CA ILE A 119 -4.06 -6.36 1.09
C ILE A 119 -3.94 -7.33 2.27
N ASN A 120 -2.95 -8.21 2.19
CA ASN A 120 -2.65 -9.11 3.31
C ASN A 120 -1.92 -8.36 4.43
N GLN A 121 -2.63 -8.07 5.51
CA GLN A 121 -2.12 -7.28 6.64
C GLN A 121 -0.95 -7.94 7.39
N THR A 122 -0.72 -9.23 7.19
CA THR A 122 0.35 -9.98 7.85
C THR A 122 1.58 -10.21 6.96
N ARG A 123 1.48 -9.94 5.66
CA ARG A 123 2.58 -10.06 4.72
C ARG A 123 3.52 -8.86 4.84
N THR A 124 4.47 -8.97 5.76
CA THR A 124 5.48 -7.95 6.05
C THR A 124 6.87 -8.54 5.99
N LEU A 125 7.89 -7.71 5.77
CA LEU A 125 9.27 -8.19 5.79
C LEU A 125 9.63 -8.78 7.16
N GLN A 126 10.27 -9.95 7.17
CA GLN A 126 10.70 -10.62 8.40
C GLN A 126 11.99 -9.96 8.92
N TYR A 127 11.90 -9.31 10.05
CA TYR A 127 13.02 -8.55 10.65
C TYR A 127 13.81 -9.32 11.72
N ARG A 128 13.33 -10.50 12.13
CA ARG A 128 13.90 -11.23 13.28
C ARG A 128 15.34 -11.72 13.07
N GLY A 129 15.75 -11.96 11.82
CA GLY A 129 17.07 -12.47 11.48
C GLY A 129 18.16 -11.41 11.26
N GLY A 130 17.77 -10.14 11.12
CA GLY A 130 18.70 -9.03 10.86
C GLY A 130 18.82 -8.01 11.99
N ARG A 131 18.39 -8.40 13.21
CA ARG A 131 18.27 -7.48 14.33
C ARG A 131 19.24 -7.81 15.43
N ASP A 132 20.02 -6.83 15.88
CA ASP A 132 20.78 -6.90 17.13
C ASP A 132 19.86 -6.73 18.35
N LYS A 133 20.33 -7.22 19.52
CA LYS A 133 19.50 -7.24 20.75
C LYS A 133 19.07 -5.84 21.23
N ASP A 134 19.82 -4.82 20.86
CA ASP A 134 19.62 -3.43 21.29
C ASP A 134 18.90 -2.56 20.25
N ASP A 135 18.53 -3.13 19.12
CA ASP A 135 17.80 -2.41 18.07
C ASP A 135 16.38 -2.05 18.49
N ILE A 136 15.97 -0.84 18.13
CA ILE A 136 14.60 -0.35 18.33
C ILE A 136 13.64 -1.28 17.57
N THR A 137 12.65 -1.81 18.30
CA THR A 137 11.62 -2.65 17.68
C THR A 137 10.79 -1.87 16.68
N HIS A 138 10.90 -2.22 15.41
CA HIS A 138 10.02 -1.67 14.39
C HIS A 138 8.59 -2.23 14.59
N ILE A 139 7.69 -1.40 15.09
CA ILE A 139 6.39 -1.83 15.61
C ILE A 139 5.41 -2.20 14.48
N SER A 140 5.53 -1.56 13.31
CA SER A 140 4.57 -1.71 12.22
C SER A 140 5.25 -1.59 10.85
N PRO A 141 5.91 -2.65 10.37
CA PRO A 141 6.42 -2.65 8.99
C PRO A 141 5.24 -2.54 8.01
N LEU A 142 5.47 -1.82 6.90
CA LEU A 142 4.49 -1.70 5.83
C LEU A 142 4.28 -3.06 5.14
N GLN A 143 3.07 -3.33 4.69
CA GLN A 143 2.74 -4.56 3.97
C GLN A 143 3.44 -4.60 2.62
N LEU A 144 4.03 -5.74 2.30
CA LEU A 144 4.71 -5.93 1.02
C LEU A 144 3.75 -5.80 -0.18
N ASP A 145 2.50 -6.23 -0.03
CA ASP A 145 1.48 -6.05 -1.08
C ASP A 145 1.29 -4.58 -1.46
N VAL A 146 1.30 -3.67 -0.49
CA VAL A 146 1.17 -2.23 -0.72
C VAL A 146 2.40 -1.70 -1.45
N ILE A 147 3.59 -2.07 -0.97
CA ILE A 147 4.87 -1.63 -1.55
C ILE A 147 4.98 -2.10 -3.00
N GLU A 148 4.77 -3.39 -3.26
CA GLU A 148 4.87 -3.99 -4.57
C GLU A 148 3.88 -3.34 -5.55
N ARG A 149 2.64 -3.13 -5.11
CA ARG A 149 1.60 -2.49 -5.94
C ARG A 149 1.94 -1.03 -6.26
N CYS A 150 2.45 -0.27 -5.32
CA CYS A 150 2.90 1.10 -5.56
C CYS A 150 4.08 1.15 -6.54
N ILE A 151 5.05 0.23 -6.40
CA ILE A 151 6.21 0.15 -7.30
C ILE A 151 5.77 -0.18 -8.72
N ASP A 152 4.86 -1.15 -8.89
CA ASP A 152 4.35 -1.52 -10.21
C ASP A 152 3.51 -0.40 -10.86
N LEU A 153 2.72 0.34 -10.08
CA LEU A 153 1.89 1.42 -10.62
C LEU A 153 2.70 2.64 -11.07
N TRP A 154 3.83 2.93 -10.41
CA TRP A 154 4.48 4.24 -10.55
C TRP A 154 5.96 4.17 -10.96
N SER A 155 6.46 3.00 -11.35
CA SER A 155 7.82 2.86 -11.84
C SER A 155 7.99 1.77 -12.89
N ASN A 156 9.01 1.89 -13.72
CA ASN A 156 9.44 0.84 -14.64
C ASN A 156 10.61 0.02 -14.06
N PRO A 157 10.85 -1.21 -14.55
CA PRO A 157 12.09 -1.93 -14.26
C PRO A 157 13.31 -1.07 -14.58
N GLY A 158 14.28 -1.04 -13.65
CA GLY A 158 15.47 -0.18 -13.76
C GLY A 158 15.35 1.22 -13.17
N ASP A 159 14.14 1.68 -12.88
CA ASP A 159 13.92 2.96 -12.20
C ASP A 159 14.46 2.96 -10.77
N THR A 160 14.58 4.14 -10.18
CA THR A 160 15.02 4.32 -8.80
C THR A 160 13.83 4.57 -7.89
N VAL A 161 13.69 3.74 -6.86
CA VAL A 161 12.75 3.90 -5.76
C VAL A 161 13.53 4.39 -4.55
N PHE A 162 13.15 5.55 -4.03
CA PHE A 162 13.78 6.16 -2.86
C PHE A 162 12.81 6.19 -1.68
N THR A 163 13.26 5.80 -0.49
CA THR A 163 12.52 5.96 0.76
C THR A 163 13.35 6.75 1.77
N PRO A 164 12.83 7.87 2.33
CA PRO A 164 13.48 8.55 3.44
C PRO A 164 13.23 7.86 4.79
N PHE A 165 12.40 6.82 4.84
CA PHE A 165 12.01 6.09 6.04
C PHE A 165 12.39 4.62 5.92
N LEU A 166 13.69 4.34 5.83
CA LEU A 166 14.21 2.99 5.55
C LEU A 166 13.65 1.91 6.51
N GLY A 167 13.59 2.19 7.81
CA GLY A 167 13.15 1.22 8.80
C GLY A 167 13.91 -0.10 8.69
N ILE A 168 13.18 -1.19 8.43
CA ILE A 168 13.77 -2.52 8.16
C ILE A 168 14.08 -2.76 6.68
N GLY A 169 13.91 -1.76 5.81
CA GLY A 169 14.22 -1.83 4.39
C GLY A 169 13.13 -2.47 3.52
N SER A 170 11.87 -2.45 3.95
CA SER A 170 10.77 -3.10 3.21
C SER A 170 10.61 -2.55 1.80
N GLU A 171 10.71 -1.23 1.62
CA GLU A 171 10.58 -0.54 0.35
C GLU A 171 11.76 -0.83 -0.58
N VAL A 172 12.98 -0.85 -0.02
CA VAL A 172 14.20 -1.22 -0.77
C VAL A 172 14.14 -2.68 -1.19
N TYR A 173 13.70 -3.57 -0.30
CA TYR A 173 13.48 -4.97 -0.62
C TYR A 173 12.47 -5.13 -1.77
N GLY A 174 11.31 -4.48 -1.69
CA GLY A 174 10.29 -4.52 -2.74
C GLY A 174 10.83 -3.98 -4.08
N ALA A 175 11.57 -2.87 -4.05
CA ALA A 175 12.18 -2.29 -5.24
C ALA A 175 13.14 -3.27 -5.93
N VAL A 176 14.06 -3.87 -5.19
CA VAL A 176 15.04 -4.82 -5.74
C VAL A 176 14.37 -6.10 -6.24
N THR A 177 13.38 -6.61 -5.51
CA THR A 177 12.62 -7.80 -5.91
C THR A 177 11.88 -7.59 -7.23
N LEU A 178 11.43 -6.37 -7.49
CA LEU A 178 10.72 -5.98 -8.71
C LEU A 178 11.65 -5.32 -9.76
N TRP A 179 12.94 -5.56 -9.69
CA TRP A 179 13.93 -5.08 -10.66
C TRP A 179 14.08 -3.54 -10.73
N ARG A 180 13.82 -2.83 -9.62
CA ARG A 180 14.11 -1.41 -9.47
C ARG A 180 15.36 -1.22 -8.61
N LYS A 181 15.94 -0.03 -8.65
CA LYS A 181 17.04 0.37 -7.78
C LYS A 181 16.44 0.93 -6.49
N GLY A 182 16.71 0.31 -5.35
CA GLY A 182 16.24 0.79 -4.05
C GLY A 182 17.29 1.66 -3.37
N ILE A 183 16.89 2.82 -2.86
CA ILE A 183 17.71 3.74 -2.04
C ILE A 183 16.91 4.08 -0.80
N GLY A 184 17.60 4.05 0.38
CA GLY A 184 16.98 4.40 1.67
C GLY A 184 18.02 4.78 2.72
#